data_60e66b4f309456cbe2c911e574a6c1bb
#
_entry.id   60e66b4f309456cbe2c911e574a6c1bb
#
_cell.length_a   1.000
_cell.length_b   1.000
_cell.length_c   1.000
_cell.angle_alpha   90.00
_cell.angle_beta   90.00
_cell.angle_gamma   90.00
#
_symmetry.space_group_name_H-M   'P 1'
#
loop_
_entity.id
_entity.type
_entity.pdbx_description
1 polymer ?
#
loop_
_entity_poly.entity_id
_entity_poly.type
_entity_poly.pdbx_seq_one_letter_code
_entity_poly.pdbx_strand_id
1 'polypeptide(L)'
;VLCVGGWLLPLGQEDSLADVVATYRRLPAVAFQTVPVDAQPITVRTAVTGGRTYVYLVNDSPWQTEVSLAMSTPATCPVQDVAGRRSFAEVENAGPAASWRVELKPWDLVAVSLPGESASVRDVRVALPNDAREELAARLDRLQVRAMALAQQPPLDALDNPDFELPANTDGSIAGWESDARGGAELNVDPMTPDERNQVVRLHSAGGTGTVLRSAPLNVPDTGRLGVWVWLRSTQAAAEPQVRIALEARDRGRVFYRYATVGHGESVVRVGPGWQQFFAQFDDLPLSGLDDLRVRFELRGPGEVWLDDVALYSLNFAEPERVELFKIITSAQLKLQNGAWSDCLRLLDSYWPRYLEAHVELSAAQLAERTAQRPRPAAPAAPPAEADRGGVLRKIQSWLPSRFFR
;
A
#
# COMPACT_ATOMS: atom_id res chain seq x y z
N VAL A 1 -15.33 8.26 10.81
CA VAL A 1 -16.77 8.54 10.81
C VAL A 1 -17.09 9.64 11.82
N LEU A 2 -16.81 9.44 13.11
CA LEU A 2 -17.13 10.43 14.16
C LEU A 2 -16.30 11.72 14.00
N CYS A 3 -15.07 11.63 13.52
CA CYS A 3 -14.20 12.80 13.28
C CYS A 3 -14.66 13.64 12.08
N VAL A 4 -15.12 12.99 11.02
CA VAL A 4 -15.48 13.67 9.75
C VAL A 4 -16.96 13.83 9.53
N GLY A 5 -17.78 13.19 10.38
CA GLY A 5 -19.23 13.08 10.21
C GLY A 5 -19.59 12.10 9.08
N GLY A 6 -20.41 11.13 9.36
CA GLY A 6 -20.79 10.10 8.40
C GLY A 6 -21.50 8.93 9.08
N TRP A 7 -21.73 7.86 8.35
CA TRP A 7 -22.37 6.66 8.85
C TRP A 7 -21.36 5.71 9.48
N LEU A 8 -21.67 5.18 10.66
CA LEU A 8 -20.91 4.13 11.32
C LEU A 8 -21.60 2.78 11.08
N LEU A 9 -20.91 1.86 10.39
CA LEU A 9 -21.35 0.49 10.18
C LEU A 9 -20.33 -0.45 10.84
N PRO A 10 -20.53 -0.86 12.09
CA PRO A 10 -19.60 -1.73 12.82
C PRO A 10 -19.83 -3.21 12.46
N LEU A 11 -19.46 -3.61 11.25
CA LEU A 11 -19.59 -5.00 10.83
C LEU A 11 -18.46 -5.86 11.38
N GLY A 12 -18.80 -6.85 12.22
CA GLY A 12 -17.85 -7.79 12.81
C GLY A 12 -16.95 -7.21 13.92
N GLN A 13 -17.24 -6.00 14.40
CA GLN A 13 -16.48 -5.31 15.45
C GLN A 13 -17.40 -4.76 16.57
N GLU A 14 -18.61 -5.29 16.66
CA GLU A 14 -19.67 -4.77 17.54
C GLU A 14 -19.23 -4.74 18.98
N ASP A 15 -18.56 -5.79 19.46
CA ASP A 15 -18.12 -5.89 20.86
C ASP A 15 -17.02 -4.88 21.19
N SER A 16 -16.06 -4.69 20.30
CA SER A 16 -14.95 -3.75 20.50
C SER A 16 -15.39 -2.28 20.44
N LEU A 17 -16.48 -2.00 19.72
CA LEU A 17 -17.05 -0.66 19.55
C LEU A 17 -18.27 -0.39 20.42
N ALA A 18 -18.70 -1.36 21.25
CA ALA A 18 -19.93 -1.28 22.03
C ALA A 18 -20.02 -0.01 22.88
N ASP A 19 -18.94 0.38 23.54
CA ASP A 19 -18.89 1.58 24.39
C ASP A 19 -18.97 2.88 23.57
N VAL A 20 -18.26 2.94 22.45
CA VAL A 20 -18.30 4.09 21.53
C VAL A 20 -19.69 4.25 20.94
N VAL A 21 -20.30 3.17 20.45
CA VAL A 21 -21.65 3.17 19.88
C VAL A 21 -22.69 3.54 20.92
N ALA A 22 -22.58 3.00 22.14
CA ALA A 22 -23.51 3.32 23.21
C ALA A 22 -23.43 4.79 23.66
N THR A 23 -22.23 5.36 23.70
CA THR A 23 -22.02 6.79 23.97
C THR A 23 -22.59 7.64 22.84
N TYR A 24 -22.27 7.29 21.59
CA TYR A 24 -22.74 8.00 20.40
C TYR A 24 -24.28 8.05 20.30
N ARG A 25 -24.95 6.94 20.58
CA ARG A 25 -26.43 6.85 20.55
C ARG A 25 -27.12 7.73 21.58
N ARG A 26 -26.43 8.18 22.63
CA ARG A 26 -26.98 9.08 23.66
C ARG A 26 -26.75 10.56 23.35
N LEU A 27 -25.96 10.87 22.36
CA LEU A 27 -25.83 12.25 21.87
C LEU A 27 -27.16 12.73 21.30
N PRO A 28 -27.50 14.02 21.47
CA PRO A 28 -28.72 14.57 20.87
C PRO A 28 -28.62 14.52 19.34
N ALA A 29 -29.76 14.27 18.68
CA ALA A 29 -29.87 14.17 17.24
C ALA A 29 -29.89 15.56 16.57
N VAL A 30 -28.81 16.32 16.76
CA VAL A 30 -28.57 17.65 16.20
C VAL A 30 -27.25 17.72 15.48
N ALA A 31 -27.06 18.70 14.61
CA ALA A 31 -25.79 18.92 13.94
C ALA A 31 -24.74 19.44 14.94
N PHE A 32 -23.64 18.71 15.09
CA PHE A 32 -22.47 19.14 15.84
C PHE A 32 -21.50 19.91 14.96
N GLN A 33 -21.02 21.05 15.47
CA GLN A 33 -20.02 21.87 14.81
C GLN A 33 -18.62 21.46 15.26
N THR A 34 -17.67 21.33 14.33
CA THR A 34 -16.27 21.08 14.65
C THR A 34 -15.66 22.35 15.23
N VAL A 35 -14.98 22.25 16.35
CA VAL A 35 -14.17 23.34 16.89
C VAL A 35 -12.98 23.55 15.97
N PRO A 36 -12.78 24.75 15.41
CA PRO A 36 -11.75 25.02 14.40
C PRO A 36 -10.35 25.19 15.02
N VAL A 37 -9.83 24.17 15.67
CA VAL A 37 -8.48 24.12 16.25
C VAL A 37 -7.75 22.91 15.68
N ASP A 38 -6.46 23.06 15.42
CA ASP A 38 -5.61 21.96 15.00
C ASP A 38 -5.07 21.23 16.24
N ALA A 39 -5.80 20.23 16.67
CA ALA A 39 -5.56 19.48 17.88
C ALA A 39 -5.40 17.97 17.63
N GLN A 40 -4.90 17.59 16.45
CA GLN A 40 -4.71 16.16 16.15
C GLN A 40 -3.84 15.46 17.22
N PRO A 41 -4.19 14.23 17.59
CA PRO A 41 -5.18 13.33 16.98
C PRO A 41 -6.61 13.49 17.53
N ILE A 42 -6.91 14.56 18.26
CA ILE A 42 -8.21 14.78 18.89
C ILE A 42 -9.10 15.63 17.97
N THR A 43 -10.32 15.17 17.78
CA THR A 43 -11.39 15.96 17.17
C THR A 43 -12.37 16.37 18.25
N VAL A 44 -12.66 17.68 18.35
CA VAL A 44 -13.65 18.22 19.29
C VAL A 44 -14.82 18.77 18.52
N ARG A 45 -16.04 18.40 18.94
CA ARG A 45 -17.28 18.93 18.38
C ARG A 45 -18.24 19.37 19.46
N THR A 46 -19.01 20.41 19.14
CA THR A 46 -19.97 21.03 20.07
C THR A 46 -21.34 21.17 19.43
N ALA A 47 -22.37 21.11 20.27
CA ALA A 47 -23.74 21.43 19.89
C ALA A 47 -24.47 22.05 21.08
N VAL A 48 -25.43 22.92 20.80
CA VAL A 48 -26.30 23.54 21.81
C VAL A 48 -27.74 23.13 21.54
N THR A 49 -28.39 22.55 22.52
CA THR A 49 -29.80 22.14 22.44
C THR A 49 -30.39 21.89 23.82
N GLY A 50 -31.70 22.16 24.03
CA GLY A 50 -32.42 21.86 25.24
C GLY A 50 -31.87 22.52 26.52
N GLY A 51 -31.35 23.75 26.40
CA GLY A 51 -30.77 24.47 27.52
C GLY A 51 -29.40 23.95 27.99
N ARG A 52 -28.72 23.15 27.16
CA ARG A 52 -27.43 22.54 27.47
C ARG A 52 -26.44 22.66 26.30
N THR A 53 -25.16 22.73 26.64
CA THR A 53 -24.08 22.61 25.67
C THR A 53 -23.52 21.18 25.74
N TYR A 54 -23.46 20.53 24.59
CA TYR A 54 -22.86 19.21 24.42
C TYR A 54 -21.49 19.33 23.79
N VAL A 55 -20.53 18.58 24.31
CA VAL A 55 -19.17 18.50 23.78
C VAL A 55 -18.81 17.04 23.64
N TYR A 56 -18.31 16.63 22.48
CA TYR A 56 -17.65 15.33 22.39
C TYR A 56 -16.26 15.44 21.80
N LEU A 57 -15.40 14.54 22.29
CA LEU A 57 -14.02 14.39 21.90
C LEU A 57 -13.80 12.98 21.35
N VAL A 58 -13.10 12.88 20.24
CA VAL A 58 -12.70 11.59 19.67
C VAL A 58 -11.19 11.56 19.61
N ASN A 59 -10.59 10.51 20.15
CA ASN A 59 -9.19 10.20 19.96
C ASN A 59 -9.04 9.30 18.72
N ASP A 60 -8.51 9.84 17.62
CA ASP A 60 -8.28 9.12 16.36
C ASP A 60 -6.82 8.60 16.29
N SER A 61 -6.38 7.95 17.37
CA SER A 61 -5.02 7.43 17.48
C SER A 61 -4.91 6.21 18.40
N PRO A 62 -3.84 5.40 18.27
CA PRO A 62 -3.56 4.27 19.15
C PRO A 62 -2.97 4.70 20.51
N TRP A 63 -2.78 5.98 20.76
CA TRP A 63 -2.17 6.49 21.98
C TRP A 63 -3.21 6.98 22.98
N GLN A 64 -2.92 6.76 24.25
CA GLN A 64 -3.61 7.47 25.33
C GLN A 64 -3.19 8.94 25.31
N THR A 65 -4.15 9.85 25.42
CA THR A 65 -3.91 11.29 25.29
C THR A 65 -4.53 12.04 26.46
N GLU A 66 -3.82 13.06 26.96
CA GLU A 66 -4.38 14.04 27.87
C GLU A 66 -4.78 15.27 27.08
N VAL A 67 -6.03 15.70 27.23
CA VAL A 67 -6.61 16.84 26.52
C VAL A 67 -6.99 17.92 27.52
N SER A 68 -6.52 19.14 27.27
CA SER A 68 -6.91 20.34 28.03
C SER A 68 -7.74 21.25 27.12
N LEU A 69 -8.99 21.47 27.48
CA LEU A 69 -9.89 22.40 26.80
C LEU A 69 -9.89 23.75 27.54
N ALA A 70 -9.54 24.82 26.82
CA ALA A 70 -9.84 26.17 27.29
C ALA A 70 -11.29 26.50 26.90
N MET A 71 -12.12 26.78 27.90
CA MET A 71 -13.54 26.95 27.73
C MET A 71 -13.99 28.34 28.18
N SER A 72 -15.06 28.84 27.61
CA SER A 72 -15.80 29.97 28.14
C SER A 72 -17.05 29.43 28.80
N THR A 73 -17.16 29.61 30.11
CA THR A 73 -18.32 29.25 30.90
C THR A 73 -18.67 30.38 31.84
N PRO A 74 -19.95 30.61 32.21
CA PRO A 74 -20.31 31.73 33.09
C PRO A 74 -19.82 31.55 34.54
N ALA A 75 -19.56 30.33 34.97
CA ALA A 75 -19.05 29.99 36.31
C ALA A 75 -18.44 28.58 36.28
N THR A 76 -17.86 28.12 37.38
CA THR A 76 -17.57 26.69 37.60
C THR A 76 -18.85 25.88 37.37
N CYS A 77 -18.77 24.89 36.48
CA CYS A 77 -19.95 24.11 36.15
C CYS A 77 -19.65 22.61 36.12
N PRO A 78 -20.63 21.80 36.57
CA PRO A 78 -20.49 20.35 36.54
C PRO A 78 -20.44 19.83 35.08
N VAL A 79 -19.55 18.87 34.87
CA VAL A 79 -19.41 18.11 33.63
C VAL A 79 -20.12 16.79 33.78
N GLN A 80 -21.19 16.59 33.04
CA GLN A 80 -21.99 15.37 33.10
C GLN A 80 -21.65 14.47 31.89
N ASP A 81 -21.24 13.23 32.19
CA ASP A 81 -21.09 12.19 31.16
C ASP A 81 -22.43 11.88 30.51
N VAL A 82 -22.50 12.01 29.18
CA VAL A 82 -23.71 11.69 28.40
C VAL A 82 -24.03 10.18 28.49
N ALA A 83 -23.00 9.35 28.57
CA ALA A 83 -23.17 7.91 28.71
C ALA A 83 -23.51 7.47 30.15
N GLY A 84 -23.21 8.32 31.16
CA GLY A 84 -23.43 8.01 32.58
C GLY A 84 -22.51 6.93 33.13
N ARG A 85 -21.34 6.76 32.53
CA ARG A 85 -20.35 5.71 32.87
C ARG A 85 -19.10 6.23 33.51
N ARG A 86 -18.79 7.51 33.30
CA ARG A 86 -17.56 8.18 33.76
C ARG A 86 -17.91 9.35 34.67
N SER A 87 -17.04 9.60 35.61
CA SER A 87 -17.06 10.81 36.42
C SER A 87 -15.96 11.73 35.96
N PHE A 88 -16.28 12.99 35.74
CA PHE A 88 -15.34 14.00 35.31
C PHE A 88 -15.22 15.10 36.37
N ALA A 89 -14.05 15.71 36.43
CA ALA A 89 -13.86 16.92 37.18
C ALA A 89 -14.72 18.05 36.60
N GLU A 90 -15.17 18.96 37.49
CA GLU A 90 -15.86 20.18 37.06
C GLU A 90 -14.93 21.06 36.22
N VAL A 91 -15.53 21.94 35.40
CA VAL A 91 -14.78 22.98 34.71
C VAL A 91 -14.32 23.99 35.75
N GLU A 92 -13.02 24.10 35.93
CA GLU A 92 -12.42 25.06 36.81
C GLU A 92 -12.38 26.47 36.19
N ASN A 93 -12.93 27.44 36.90
CA ASN A 93 -12.85 28.83 36.45
C ASN A 93 -11.69 29.54 37.18
N ALA A 94 -10.51 29.45 36.60
CA ALA A 94 -9.27 30.06 37.13
C ALA A 94 -8.89 31.35 36.39
N GLY A 95 -9.80 32.34 36.30
CA GLY A 95 -9.54 33.59 35.62
C GLY A 95 -10.30 33.75 34.28
N PRO A 96 -9.72 34.42 33.28
CA PRO A 96 -10.44 34.78 32.05
C PRO A 96 -10.81 33.59 31.15
N ALA A 97 -10.27 32.39 31.42
CA ALA A 97 -10.62 31.17 30.73
C ALA A 97 -10.77 30.01 31.70
N ALA A 98 -11.92 29.36 31.66
CA ALA A 98 -12.14 28.10 32.37
C ALA A 98 -11.32 26.98 31.70
N SER A 99 -10.83 26.01 32.47
CA SER A 99 -10.13 24.86 31.93
C SER A 99 -10.79 23.55 32.34
N TRP A 100 -10.79 22.61 31.42
CA TRP A 100 -11.24 21.25 31.68
C TRP A 100 -10.23 20.27 31.10
N ARG A 101 -9.79 19.30 31.92
CA ARG A 101 -8.84 18.26 31.52
C ARG A 101 -9.53 16.92 31.49
N VAL A 102 -9.21 16.15 30.46
CA VAL A 102 -9.75 14.82 30.28
C VAL A 102 -8.71 13.90 29.61
N GLU A 103 -8.67 12.67 30.09
CA GLU A 103 -7.85 11.62 29.51
C GLU A 103 -8.70 10.76 28.58
N LEU A 104 -8.22 10.52 27.36
CA LEU A 104 -8.82 9.64 26.39
C LEU A 104 -7.94 8.42 26.16
N LYS A 105 -8.55 7.25 26.22
CA LYS A 105 -7.91 6.00 25.82
C LYS A 105 -7.66 5.97 24.28
N PRO A 106 -6.85 5.02 23.78
CA PRO A 106 -6.78 4.76 22.35
C PRO A 106 -8.16 4.58 21.74
N TRP A 107 -8.44 5.26 20.61
CA TRP A 107 -9.69 5.16 19.84
C TRP A 107 -10.96 5.47 20.64
N ASP A 108 -10.84 6.30 21.66
CA ASP A 108 -11.91 6.63 22.62
C ASP A 108 -12.86 7.73 22.12
N LEU A 109 -14.09 7.68 22.63
CA LEU A 109 -15.09 8.72 22.51
C LEU A 109 -15.53 9.15 23.91
N VAL A 110 -15.27 10.40 24.25
CA VAL A 110 -15.81 11.06 25.44
C VAL A 110 -16.89 12.05 25.02
N ALA A 111 -18.07 11.94 25.61
CA ALA A 111 -19.17 12.85 25.33
C ALA A 111 -19.74 13.39 26.65
N VAL A 112 -19.79 14.72 26.76
CA VAL A 112 -20.24 15.40 27.99
C VAL A 112 -21.29 16.45 27.68
N SER A 113 -22.10 16.78 28.70
CA SER A 113 -23.01 17.90 28.68
C SER A 113 -22.73 18.87 29.83
N LEU A 114 -22.84 20.15 29.53
CA LEU A 114 -22.66 21.27 30.43
C LEU A 114 -24.00 21.99 30.59
N PRO A 115 -24.35 22.50 31.77
CA PRO A 115 -25.55 23.29 31.93
C PRO A 115 -25.42 24.65 31.19
N GLY A 116 -26.56 25.10 30.64
CA GLY A 116 -26.61 26.36 29.88
C GLY A 116 -26.19 26.24 28.42
N GLU A 117 -26.45 27.29 27.66
CA GLU A 117 -26.22 27.36 26.20
C GLU A 117 -25.03 28.27 25.84
N SER A 118 -24.38 28.86 26.83
CA SER A 118 -23.30 29.84 26.63
C SER A 118 -21.89 29.26 26.74
N ALA A 119 -21.78 27.94 27.06
CA ALA A 119 -20.48 27.31 27.12
C ALA A 119 -19.90 27.12 25.70
N SER A 120 -18.63 27.45 25.52
CA SER A 120 -17.92 27.27 24.24
C SER A 120 -16.48 26.85 24.45
N VAL A 121 -15.94 26.03 23.56
CA VAL A 121 -14.52 25.64 23.52
C VAL A 121 -13.77 26.68 22.69
N ARG A 122 -12.71 27.25 23.24
CA ARG A 122 -11.89 28.29 22.62
C ARG A 122 -10.55 27.77 22.11
N ASP A 123 -9.93 26.86 22.86
CA ASP A 123 -8.64 26.26 22.53
C ASP A 123 -8.59 24.82 23.00
N VAL A 124 -7.80 24.00 22.31
CA VAL A 124 -7.60 22.59 22.63
C VAL A 124 -6.10 22.30 22.63
N ARG A 125 -5.60 21.79 23.74
CA ARG A 125 -4.22 21.32 23.84
C ARG A 125 -4.19 19.84 24.09
N VAL A 126 -3.37 19.12 23.32
CA VAL A 126 -3.22 17.69 23.39
C VAL A 126 -1.81 17.34 23.81
N ALA A 127 -1.69 16.57 24.87
CA ALA A 127 -0.43 15.94 25.27
C ALA A 127 -0.43 14.49 24.80
N LEU A 128 0.49 14.19 23.89
CA LEU A 128 0.78 12.84 23.41
C LEU A 128 1.91 12.22 24.24
N PRO A 129 2.00 10.87 24.29
CA PRO A 129 3.18 10.20 24.79
C PRO A 129 4.45 10.68 24.06
N ASN A 130 5.55 10.79 24.78
CA ASN A 130 6.80 11.33 24.25
C ASN A 130 7.36 10.52 23.07
N ASP A 131 7.06 9.23 23.02
CA ASP A 131 7.50 8.27 22.01
C ASP A 131 6.59 8.22 20.75
N ALA A 132 5.39 8.79 20.80
CA ALA A 132 4.43 8.74 19.69
C ALA A 132 5.02 9.29 18.37
N ARG A 133 5.79 10.37 18.44
CA ARG A 133 6.48 10.93 17.28
C ARG A 133 7.57 10.02 16.75
N GLU A 134 8.33 9.44 17.66
CA GLU A 134 9.44 8.54 17.30
C GLU A 134 8.90 7.24 16.70
N GLU A 135 7.80 6.73 17.21
CA GLU A 135 7.12 5.55 16.68
C GLU A 135 6.64 5.77 15.24
N LEU A 136 5.95 6.89 14.96
CA LEU A 136 5.52 7.24 13.60
C LEU A 136 6.71 7.45 12.66
N ALA A 137 7.75 8.13 13.13
CA ALA A 137 8.95 8.35 12.34
C ALA A 137 9.65 7.03 12.00
N ALA A 138 9.76 6.12 12.97
CA ALA A 138 10.34 4.80 12.76
C ALA A 138 9.50 3.94 11.79
N ARG A 139 8.16 4.02 11.88
CA ARG A 139 7.28 3.31 10.96
C ARG A 139 7.42 3.83 9.52
N LEU A 140 7.49 5.15 9.37
CA LEU A 140 7.72 5.80 8.07
C LEU A 140 9.09 5.45 7.49
N ASP A 141 10.14 5.45 8.30
CA ASP A 141 11.48 5.03 7.87
C ASP A 141 11.47 3.57 7.38
N ARG A 142 10.84 2.65 8.13
CA ARG A 142 10.67 1.25 7.70
C ARG A 142 9.92 1.13 6.38
N LEU A 143 8.85 1.92 6.19
CA LEU A 143 8.10 1.94 4.94
C LEU A 143 8.98 2.40 3.76
N GLN A 144 9.80 3.43 3.97
CA GLN A 144 10.74 3.89 2.94
C GLN A 144 11.76 2.81 2.56
N VAL A 145 12.31 2.10 3.55
CA VAL A 145 13.26 0.98 3.30
C VAL A 145 12.56 -0.14 2.51
N ARG A 146 11.33 -0.50 2.85
CA ARG A 146 10.56 -1.49 2.10
C ARG A 146 10.30 -1.06 0.65
N ALA A 147 9.92 0.21 0.45
CA ALA A 147 9.70 0.75 -0.89
C ALA A 147 10.98 0.74 -1.74
N MET A 148 12.15 0.99 -1.13
CA MET A 148 13.43 0.87 -1.82
C MET A 148 13.81 -0.58 -2.14
N ALA A 149 13.52 -1.51 -1.24
CA ALA A 149 13.79 -2.93 -1.43
C ALA A 149 13.01 -3.54 -2.61
N LEU A 150 11.84 -2.99 -2.95
CA LEU A 150 11.08 -3.40 -4.14
C LEU A 150 11.88 -3.29 -5.46
N ALA A 151 12.79 -2.33 -5.55
CA ALA A 151 13.60 -2.13 -6.75
C ALA A 151 14.73 -3.15 -6.91
N GLN A 152 15.03 -3.92 -5.89
CA GLN A 152 16.17 -4.84 -5.82
C GLN A 152 15.72 -6.28 -5.54
N GLN A 153 14.44 -6.59 -5.69
CA GLN A 153 13.96 -7.94 -5.45
C GLN A 153 14.51 -8.92 -6.50
N PRO A 154 15.05 -10.05 -6.07
CA PRO A 154 15.40 -11.12 -6.99
C PRO A 154 14.12 -11.73 -7.59
N PRO A 155 14.20 -12.34 -8.77
CA PRO A 155 13.11 -13.16 -9.26
C PRO A 155 12.83 -14.32 -8.31
N LEU A 156 11.60 -14.82 -8.32
CA LEU A 156 11.22 -16.03 -7.59
C LEU A 156 11.95 -17.22 -8.19
N ASP A 157 12.58 -18.01 -7.34
CA ASP A 157 13.14 -19.31 -7.70
C ASP A 157 12.02 -20.37 -7.74
N ALA A 158 11.16 -20.27 -8.75
CA ALA A 158 9.95 -21.08 -8.87
C ALA A 158 9.78 -21.75 -10.24
N LEU A 159 10.62 -21.37 -11.22
CA LEU A 159 10.60 -21.98 -12.55
C LEU A 159 11.75 -22.94 -12.71
N ASP A 160 11.46 -24.11 -13.23
CA ASP A 160 12.50 -24.99 -13.74
C ASP A 160 12.98 -24.49 -15.09
N ASN A 161 14.28 -24.31 -15.28
CA ASN A 161 14.90 -23.88 -16.53
C ASN A 161 14.31 -22.60 -17.12
N PRO A 162 14.31 -21.47 -16.37
CA PRO A 162 13.73 -20.22 -16.82
C PRO A 162 14.48 -19.53 -17.96
N ASP A 163 15.75 -19.87 -18.11
CA ASP A 163 16.69 -19.37 -19.13
C ASP A 163 16.93 -20.36 -20.29
N PHE A 164 16.22 -21.47 -20.31
CA PHE A 164 16.28 -22.53 -21.31
C PHE A 164 17.63 -23.16 -21.57
N GLU A 165 18.63 -22.93 -20.71
CA GLU A 165 20.01 -23.41 -20.88
C GLU A 165 20.21 -24.91 -20.57
N LEU A 166 19.21 -25.59 -20.01
CA LEU A 166 19.27 -27.04 -19.84
C LEU A 166 19.08 -27.76 -21.18
N PRO A 167 19.81 -28.85 -21.43
CA PRO A 167 19.67 -29.61 -22.66
C PRO A 167 18.25 -30.20 -22.78
N ALA A 168 17.80 -30.37 -24.03
CA ALA A 168 16.54 -31.05 -24.27
C ALA A 168 16.52 -32.45 -23.63
N ASN A 169 15.36 -32.87 -23.18
CA ASN A 169 15.13 -34.23 -22.71
C ASN A 169 15.37 -35.26 -23.82
N THR A 170 15.51 -36.52 -23.46
CA THR A 170 15.79 -37.60 -24.39
C THR A 170 14.67 -37.80 -25.46
N ASP A 171 13.46 -37.34 -25.17
CA ASP A 171 12.30 -37.34 -26.09
C ASP A 171 12.20 -36.04 -26.95
N GLY A 172 13.16 -35.12 -26.80
CA GLY A 172 13.20 -33.85 -27.52
C GLY A 172 12.35 -32.75 -26.87
N SER A 173 11.72 -33.00 -25.70
CA SER A 173 10.99 -31.97 -24.99
C SER A 173 11.91 -31.00 -24.26
N ILE A 174 11.43 -29.80 -23.98
CA ILE A 174 12.16 -28.76 -23.27
C ILE A 174 12.13 -29.06 -21.76
N ALA A 175 13.29 -29.17 -21.13
CA ALA A 175 13.37 -29.43 -19.71
C ALA A 175 12.61 -28.38 -18.90
N GLY A 176 11.73 -28.80 -17.97
CA GLY A 176 10.91 -27.89 -17.14
C GLY A 176 9.68 -27.31 -17.84
N TRP A 177 9.46 -27.59 -19.14
CA TRP A 177 8.38 -27.01 -19.92
C TRP A 177 7.64 -28.04 -20.76
N GLU A 178 6.34 -27.84 -20.94
CA GLU A 178 5.44 -28.69 -21.72
C GLU A 178 4.90 -27.93 -22.94
N SER A 179 4.88 -28.58 -24.10
CA SER A 179 4.28 -28.03 -25.33
C SER A 179 3.12 -28.87 -25.80
N ASP A 180 2.01 -28.23 -26.23
CA ASP A 180 0.84 -28.91 -26.76
C ASP A 180 1.02 -29.44 -28.18
N ALA A 181 1.88 -28.82 -28.97
CA ALA A 181 2.07 -29.14 -30.38
C ALA A 181 3.45 -29.77 -30.60
N ARG A 182 3.46 -30.97 -31.24
CA ARG A 182 4.73 -31.56 -31.70
C ARG A 182 5.41 -30.63 -32.71
N GLY A 183 6.64 -30.20 -32.41
CA GLY A 183 7.40 -29.30 -33.28
C GLY A 183 6.92 -27.84 -33.26
N GLY A 184 6.01 -27.48 -32.36
CA GLY A 184 5.55 -26.10 -32.20
C GLY A 184 6.41 -25.27 -31.27
N ALA A 185 7.13 -25.93 -30.35
CA ALA A 185 8.12 -25.32 -29.46
C ALA A 185 9.41 -26.13 -29.53
N GLU A 186 10.52 -25.50 -29.83
CA GLU A 186 11.82 -26.10 -30.04
C GLU A 186 12.92 -25.29 -29.39
N LEU A 187 13.93 -25.98 -28.82
CA LEU A 187 15.18 -25.34 -28.41
C LEU A 187 16.00 -24.96 -29.63
N ASN A 188 16.51 -23.76 -29.66
CA ASN A 188 17.37 -23.23 -30.72
C ASN A 188 18.53 -22.46 -30.12
N VAL A 189 19.53 -22.19 -30.92
CA VAL A 189 20.68 -21.34 -30.56
C VAL A 189 20.54 -20.00 -31.27
N ASP A 190 20.58 -18.92 -30.50
CA ASP A 190 20.58 -17.57 -31.03
C ASP A 190 21.76 -16.77 -30.46
N PRO A 191 22.77 -16.44 -31.31
CA PRO A 191 23.94 -15.67 -30.86
C PRO A 191 23.62 -14.20 -30.56
N MET A 192 22.38 -13.76 -30.75
CA MET A 192 21.92 -12.39 -30.50
C MET A 192 21.11 -12.27 -29.20
N THR A 193 21.17 -13.25 -28.29
CA THR A 193 20.51 -13.18 -26.96
C THR A 193 21.01 -11.97 -26.16
N PRO A 194 20.18 -11.45 -25.24
CA PRO A 194 20.57 -10.30 -24.41
C PRO A 194 21.76 -10.58 -23.48
N ASP A 195 21.99 -11.83 -23.18
CA ASP A 195 23.11 -12.32 -22.40
C ASP A 195 24.06 -13.20 -23.25
N GLU A 196 25.13 -13.72 -22.66
CA GLU A 196 26.09 -14.58 -23.35
C GLU A 196 25.62 -16.02 -23.51
N ARG A 197 24.44 -16.37 -22.96
CA ARG A 197 23.80 -17.68 -23.05
C ARG A 197 23.00 -17.74 -24.35
N ASN A 198 23.06 -18.82 -25.05
CA ASN A 198 22.65 -18.89 -26.44
C ASN A 198 21.42 -19.78 -26.70
N GLN A 199 20.96 -20.55 -25.72
CA GLN A 199 19.79 -21.39 -25.91
C GLN A 199 18.50 -20.60 -25.69
N VAL A 200 17.57 -20.73 -26.60
CA VAL A 200 16.28 -20.02 -26.58
C VAL A 200 15.17 -20.97 -27.04
N VAL A 201 13.94 -20.65 -26.70
CA VAL A 201 12.79 -21.38 -27.22
C VAL A 201 12.20 -20.64 -28.41
N ARG A 202 12.07 -21.34 -29.51
CA ARG A 202 11.32 -20.90 -30.69
C ARG A 202 9.91 -21.47 -30.64
N LEU A 203 8.90 -20.62 -30.62
CA LEU A 203 7.52 -20.97 -30.85
C LEU A 203 7.19 -20.71 -32.31
N HIS A 204 6.68 -21.74 -32.99
CA HIS A 204 6.26 -21.65 -34.39
C HIS A 204 4.84 -22.15 -34.58
N SER A 205 4.04 -21.46 -35.36
CA SER A 205 2.69 -21.88 -35.72
C SER A 205 2.42 -21.60 -37.22
N ALA A 206 1.98 -22.61 -37.93
CA ALA A 206 1.53 -22.49 -39.33
C ALA A 206 0.11 -21.90 -39.44
N GLY A 207 -0.54 -21.62 -38.32
CA GLY A 207 -1.95 -21.20 -38.21
C GLY A 207 -2.81 -22.21 -37.48
N GLY A 208 -4.11 -21.91 -37.34
CA GLY A 208 -5.06 -22.78 -36.62
C GLY A 208 -5.05 -22.51 -35.10
N THR A 209 -4.81 -23.53 -34.29
CA THR A 209 -4.92 -23.44 -32.82
C THR A 209 -3.77 -22.69 -32.15
N GLY A 210 -2.70 -22.39 -32.90
CA GLY A 210 -1.49 -21.78 -32.35
C GLY A 210 -0.59 -22.78 -31.64
N THR A 211 0.45 -22.25 -30.96
CA THR A 211 1.42 -23.04 -30.19
C THR A 211 1.43 -22.57 -28.74
N VAL A 212 1.53 -23.54 -27.84
CA VAL A 212 1.52 -23.29 -26.38
C VAL A 212 2.76 -23.89 -25.74
N LEU A 213 3.36 -23.15 -24.84
CA LEU A 213 4.42 -23.58 -23.93
C LEU A 213 3.98 -23.30 -22.49
N ARG A 214 4.04 -24.31 -21.61
CA ARG A 214 3.67 -24.21 -20.20
C ARG A 214 4.84 -24.55 -19.30
N SER A 215 4.95 -23.86 -18.19
CA SER A 215 5.88 -24.25 -17.11
C SER A 215 5.42 -25.49 -16.36
N ALA A 216 6.30 -26.09 -15.59
CA ALA A 216 5.93 -26.93 -14.48
C ALA A 216 5.00 -26.20 -13.50
N PRO A 217 4.22 -26.90 -12.65
CA PRO A 217 3.37 -26.28 -11.64
C PRO A 217 4.17 -25.43 -10.64
N LEU A 218 3.62 -24.27 -10.28
CA LEU A 218 4.20 -23.32 -9.34
C LEU A 218 3.38 -23.24 -8.06
N ASN A 219 4.02 -22.83 -6.97
CA ASN A 219 3.31 -22.41 -5.78
C ASN A 219 2.71 -21.01 -5.98
N VAL A 220 1.49 -20.83 -5.50
CA VAL A 220 0.84 -19.51 -5.53
C VAL A 220 1.57 -18.57 -4.58
N PRO A 221 2.01 -17.36 -5.03
CA PRO A 221 2.58 -16.38 -4.14
C PRO A 221 1.56 -15.91 -3.09
N ASP A 222 1.97 -15.81 -1.84
CA ASP A 222 1.15 -15.34 -0.72
C ASP A 222 0.73 -13.87 -0.84
N THR A 223 1.37 -13.13 -1.73
CA THR A 223 1.02 -11.75 -2.09
C THR A 223 -0.28 -11.64 -2.88
N GLY A 224 -0.78 -12.74 -3.47
CA GLY A 224 -1.89 -12.73 -4.42
C GLY A 224 -1.56 -12.04 -5.75
N ARG A 225 -0.27 -11.82 -6.02
CA ARG A 225 0.22 -11.12 -7.22
C ARG A 225 1.34 -11.91 -7.88
N LEU A 226 1.39 -11.85 -9.20
CA LEU A 226 2.49 -12.43 -9.97
C LEU A 226 2.79 -11.57 -11.20
N GLY A 227 4.01 -11.07 -11.28
CA GLY A 227 4.56 -10.43 -12.48
C GLY A 227 5.37 -11.45 -13.27
N VAL A 228 5.14 -11.53 -14.57
CA VAL A 228 5.87 -12.39 -15.50
C VAL A 228 6.64 -11.50 -16.46
N TRP A 229 7.96 -11.61 -16.45
CA TRP A 229 8.87 -10.97 -17.39
C TRP A 229 9.40 -12.00 -18.36
N VAL A 230 9.60 -11.64 -19.61
CA VAL A 230 10.15 -12.51 -20.65
C VAL A 230 10.79 -11.67 -21.74
N TRP A 231 11.90 -12.13 -22.28
CA TRP A 231 12.46 -11.58 -23.51
C TRP A 231 11.81 -12.24 -24.73
N LEU A 232 11.37 -11.42 -25.68
CA LEU A 232 10.73 -11.88 -26.90
C LEU A 232 11.37 -11.19 -28.11
N ARG A 233 11.45 -11.93 -29.23
CA ARG A 233 11.71 -11.38 -30.56
C ARG A 233 10.99 -12.16 -31.64
N SER A 234 10.85 -11.59 -32.84
CA SER A 234 10.35 -12.26 -34.02
C SER A 234 11.25 -11.96 -35.20
N THR A 235 11.62 -12.97 -35.96
CA THR A 235 12.43 -12.80 -37.15
C THR A 235 11.62 -12.33 -38.36
N GLN A 236 10.29 -12.41 -38.28
CA GLN A 236 9.38 -12.02 -39.37
C GLN A 236 8.93 -10.57 -39.20
N ALA A 237 9.61 -9.65 -39.85
CA ALA A 237 9.30 -8.20 -39.76
C ALA A 237 7.89 -7.83 -40.28
N ALA A 238 7.26 -8.68 -41.09
CA ALA A 238 5.96 -8.41 -41.70
C ALA A 238 4.78 -9.05 -40.91
N ALA A 239 5.02 -10.00 -40.03
CA ALA A 239 4.01 -10.63 -39.19
C ALA A 239 4.08 -10.03 -37.80
N GLU A 240 2.98 -9.45 -37.32
CA GLU A 240 2.84 -9.05 -35.92
C GLU A 240 2.37 -10.27 -35.12
N PRO A 241 3.27 -11.06 -34.51
CA PRO A 241 2.87 -12.25 -33.81
C PRO A 241 2.06 -11.83 -32.56
N GLN A 242 0.90 -12.43 -32.39
CA GLN A 242 0.09 -12.25 -31.19
C GLN A 242 0.55 -13.22 -30.11
N VAL A 243 1.25 -12.72 -29.11
CA VAL A 243 1.69 -13.51 -27.97
C VAL A 243 0.84 -13.21 -26.75
N ARG A 244 0.38 -14.28 -26.08
CA ARG A 244 -0.23 -14.19 -24.78
C ARG A 244 0.71 -14.72 -23.73
N ILE A 245 0.89 -13.94 -22.68
CA ILE A 245 1.44 -14.39 -21.41
C ILE A 245 0.25 -14.68 -20.53
N ALA A 246 0.11 -15.91 -20.04
CA ALA A 246 -1.04 -16.33 -19.29
C ALA A 246 -0.67 -17.08 -18.01
N LEU A 247 -1.58 -17.08 -17.06
CA LEU A 247 -1.60 -17.97 -15.92
C LEU A 247 -2.78 -18.94 -16.09
N GLU A 248 -2.50 -20.23 -15.98
CA GLU A 248 -3.53 -21.26 -15.91
C GLU A 248 -3.43 -22.03 -14.60
N ALA A 249 -4.57 -22.41 -14.04
CA ALA A 249 -4.66 -23.12 -12.78
C ALA A 249 -6.04 -23.75 -12.62
N ARG A 250 -6.28 -24.40 -11.48
CA ARG A 250 -7.60 -24.86 -11.04
C ARG A 250 -7.96 -24.15 -9.74
N ASP A 251 -9.05 -23.40 -9.74
CA ASP A 251 -9.64 -22.85 -8.52
C ASP A 251 -10.79 -23.74 -8.06
N ARG A 252 -10.57 -24.49 -6.97
CA ARG A 252 -11.57 -25.45 -6.43
C ARG A 252 -12.16 -26.37 -7.50
N GLY A 253 -11.29 -26.87 -8.38
CA GLY A 253 -11.65 -27.76 -9.49
C GLY A 253 -12.18 -27.05 -10.74
N ARG A 254 -12.36 -25.73 -10.74
CA ARG A 254 -12.74 -24.94 -11.91
C ARG A 254 -11.51 -24.39 -12.61
N VAL A 255 -11.60 -24.21 -13.94
CA VAL A 255 -10.53 -23.59 -14.70
C VAL A 255 -10.36 -22.14 -14.27
N PHE A 256 -9.16 -21.80 -13.79
CA PHE A 256 -8.70 -20.44 -13.61
C PHE A 256 -7.79 -20.08 -14.76
N TYR A 257 -8.07 -18.97 -15.43
CA TYR A 257 -7.26 -18.50 -16.56
C TYR A 257 -7.24 -16.99 -16.60
N ARG A 258 -6.04 -16.42 -16.62
CA ARG A 258 -5.78 -14.98 -16.78
C ARG A 258 -4.74 -14.79 -17.85
N TYR A 259 -4.83 -13.75 -18.66
CA TYR A 259 -3.82 -13.47 -19.67
C TYR A 259 -3.66 -11.98 -19.97
N ALA A 260 -2.48 -11.62 -20.43
CA ALA A 260 -2.17 -10.36 -21.10
C ALA A 260 -1.71 -10.66 -22.53
N THR A 261 -2.13 -9.85 -23.50
CA THR A 261 -1.62 -9.93 -24.87
C THR A 261 -0.51 -8.90 -25.01
N VAL A 262 0.63 -9.32 -25.52
CA VAL A 262 1.81 -8.47 -25.70
C VAL A 262 2.23 -8.44 -27.18
N GLY A 263 2.88 -7.36 -27.57
CA GLY A 263 3.45 -7.23 -28.92
C GLY A 263 2.43 -7.00 -30.04
N HIS A 264 1.14 -6.83 -29.76
CA HIS A 264 0.08 -6.69 -30.75
C HIS A 264 -1.03 -5.76 -30.30
N GLY A 265 -1.75 -5.17 -31.24
CA GLY A 265 -2.92 -4.32 -30.98
C GLY A 265 -2.53 -2.97 -30.35
N GLU A 266 -3.13 -2.65 -29.20
CA GLU A 266 -2.85 -1.42 -28.46
C GLU A 266 -1.53 -1.44 -27.67
N SER A 267 -0.77 -2.53 -27.75
CA SER A 267 0.55 -2.61 -27.13
C SER A 267 1.49 -1.56 -27.71
N VAL A 268 2.09 -0.76 -26.84
CA VAL A 268 3.06 0.28 -27.24
C VAL A 268 4.32 -0.34 -27.84
N VAL A 269 4.70 -1.53 -27.35
CA VAL A 269 5.90 -2.24 -27.79
C VAL A 269 5.47 -3.48 -28.58
N ARG A 270 5.94 -3.58 -29.83
CA ARG A 270 5.67 -4.72 -30.71
C ARG A 270 6.82 -5.71 -30.65
N VAL A 271 6.51 -7.00 -30.79
CA VAL A 271 7.55 -8.02 -30.92
C VAL A 271 8.21 -7.86 -32.29
N GLY A 272 9.41 -7.31 -32.30
CA GLY A 272 10.20 -7.01 -33.49
C GLY A 272 11.39 -7.96 -33.67
N PRO A 273 12.31 -7.65 -34.62
CA PRO A 273 13.48 -8.50 -34.91
C PRO A 273 14.58 -8.45 -33.85
N GLY A 274 14.58 -7.42 -32.98
CA GLY A 274 15.48 -7.32 -31.85
C GLY A 274 14.85 -7.88 -30.58
N TRP A 275 15.67 -8.40 -29.69
CA TRP A 275 15.23 -8.83 -28.36
C TRP A 275 14.68 -7.66 -27.55
N GLN A 276 13.50 -7.83 -26.98
CA GLN A 276 12.82 -6.84 -26.14
C GLN A 276 12.18 -7.55 -24.95
N GLN A 277 12.20 -6.90 -23.80
CA GLN A 277 11.61 -7.42 -22.59
C GLN A 277 10.11 -7.03 -22.51
N PHE A 278 9.26 -8.02 -22.27
CA PHE A 278 7.83 -7.87 -22.08
C PHE A 278 7.44 -8.25 -20.68
N PHE A 279 6.34 -7.67 -20.22
CA PHE A 279 5.86 -7.83 -18.86
C PHE A 279 4.35 -8.01 -18.83
N ALA A 280 3.88 -8.97 -18.00
CA ALA A 280 2.48 -9.16 -17.68
C ALA A 280 2.29 -9.21 -16.17
N GLN A 281 1.32 -8.44 -15.66
CA GLN A 281 0.97 -8.38 -14.23
C GLN A 281 -0.39 -9.02 -13.98
N PHE A 282 -0.47 -9.84 -12.93
CA PHE A 282 -1.68 -10.49 -12.45
C PHE A 282 -1.84 -10.19 -10.96
N ASP A 283 -2.90 -9.48 -10.56
CA ASP A 283 -3.09 -8.93 -9.21
C ASP A 283 -4.24 -9.59 -8.43
N ASP A 284 -4.95 -10.53 -9.06
CA ASP A 284 -6.18 -11.11 -8.54
C ASP A 284 -6.08 -12.64 -8.30
N LEU A 285 -4.88 -13.11 -7.91
CA LEU A 285 -4.69 -14.53 -7.62
C LEU A 285 -5.38 -14.88 -6.29
N PRO A 286 -6.25 -15.91 -6.27
CA PRO A 286 -6.80 -16.44 -5.04
C PRO A 286 -5.68 -16.95 -4.11
N LEU A 287 -5.66 -16.46 -2.86
CA LEU A 287 -4.67 -16.89 -1.86
C LEU A 287 -4.88 -18.31 -1.34
N SER A 288 -6.03 -18.94 -1.68
CA SER A 288 -6.36 -20.31 -1.28
C SER A 288 -7.24 -20.98 -2.32
N GLY A 289 -7.08 -22.29 -2.46
CA GLY A 289 -7.89 -23.10 -3.37
C GLY A 289 -7.44 -23.07 -4.83
N LEU A 290 -6.30 -22.48 -5.12
CA LEU A 290 -5.69 -22.48 -6.45
C LEU A 290 -4.66 -23.61 -6.50
N ASP A 291 -4.89 -24.57 -7.39
CA ASP A 291 -4.03 -25.72 -7.60
C ASP A 291 -3.45 -25.70 -9.03
N ASP A 292 -2.29 -26.29 -9.22
CA ASP A 292 -1.63 -26.48 -10.52
C ASP A 292 -1.43 -25.14 -11.29
N LEU A 293 -0.98 -24.10 -10.57
CA LEU A 293 -0.67 -22.80 -11.18
C LEU A 293 0.52 -22.94 -12.12
N ARG A 294 0.37 -22.50 -13.37
CA ARG A 294 1.44 -22.53 -14.39
C ARG A 294 1.51 -21.23 -15.15
N VAL A 295 2.70 -20.84 -15.53
CA VAL A 295 2.92 -19.81 -16.55
C VAL A 295 2.76 -20.43 -17.93
N ARG A 296 2.08 -19.74 -18.82
CA ARG A 296 1.79 -20.21 -20.16
C ARG A 296 2.05 -19.11 -21.18
N PHE A 297 2.80 -19.44 -22.22
CA PHE A 297 3.00 -18.62 -23.40
C PHE A 297 2.20 -19.20 -24.56
N GLU A 298 1.44 -18.36 -25.25
CA GLU A 298 0.66 -18.77 -26.43
C GLU A 298 1.04 -17.89 -27.62
N LEU A 299 1.52 -18.52 -28.68
CA LEU A 299 1.58 -17.88 -29.99
C LEU A 299 0.24 -18.12 -30.69
N ARG A 300 -0.53 -17.04 -30.92
CA ARG A 300 -1.85 -17.09 -31.54
C ARG A 300 -1.75 -16.78 -33.03
N GLY A 301 -2.30 -17.69 -33.86
CA GLY A 301 -2.24 -17.53 -35.31
C GLY A 301 -0.90 -17.93 -35.91
N PRO A 302 -0.72 -17.69 -37.22
CA PRO A 302 0.53 -18.04 -37.91
C PRO A 302 1.67 -17.11 -37.51
N GLY A 303 2.88 -17.64 -37.48
CA GLY A 303 4.07 -16.83 -37.19
C GLY A 303 5.11 -17.57 -36.37
N GLU A 304 6.07 -16.80 -35.93
CA GLU A 304 7.21 -17.28 -35.17
C GLU A 304 7.60 -16.25 -34.10
N VAL A 305 7.88 -16.73 -32.89
CA VAL A 305 8.38 -15.94 -31.77
C VAL A 305 9.47 -16.71 -31.03
N TRP A 306 10.50 -16.03 -30.65
CA TRP A 306 11.60 -16.53 -29.85
C TRP A 306 11.45 -16.00 -28.42
N LEU A 307 11.63 -16.88 -27.42
CA LEU A 307 11.50 -16.59 -26.00
C LEU A 307 12.81 -16.91 -25.28
N ASP A 308 13.11 -16.07 -24.29
CA ASP A 308 14.26 -16.28 -23.41
C ASP A 308 14.03 -15.62 -22.04
N ASP A 309 14.80 -16.01 -21.04
CA ASP A 309 14.91 -15.39 -19.71
C ASP A 309 13.54 -15.06 -19.08
N VAL A 310 12.79 -16.08 -18.73
CA VAL A 310 11.52 -15.92 -18.00
C VAL A 310 11.80 -15.66 -16.53
N ALA A 311 11.34 -14.53 -16.01
CA ALA A 311 11.49 -14.19 -14.61
C ALA A 311 10.14 -13.89 -13.95
N LEU A 312 9.93 -14.42 -12.73
CA LEU A 312 8.72 -14.23 -11.95
C LEU A 312 8.99 -13.33 -10.75
N TYR A 313 8.03 -12.45 -10.44
CA TYR A 313 8.12 -11.56 -9.27
C TYR A 313 6.77 -11.51 -8.55
N SER A 314 6.76 -11.78 -7.24
CA SER A 314 5.55 -11.69 -6.41
C SER A 314 5.23 -10.29 -5.92
N LEU A 315 6.18 -9.37 -5.99
CA LEU A 315 6.09 -8.00 -5.46
C LEU A 315 6.40 -6.95 -6.53
N ASN A 316 6.07 -7.24 -7.78
CA ASN A 316 6.22 -6.23 -8.81
C ASN A 316 5.11 -5.17 -8.71
N PHE A 317 5.49 -3.92 -8.84
CA PHE A 317 4.59 -2.76 -8.81
C PHE A 317 4.58 -2.10 -10.19
N ALA A 318 3.40 -1.92 -10.77
CA ALA A 318 3.22 -1.12 -11.96
C ALA A 318 3.58 0.34 -11.69
N GLU A 319 3.91 1.09 -12.73
CA GLU A 319 4.30 2.51 -12.57
C GLU A 319 3.25 3.36 -11.81
N PRO A 320 1.94 3.27 -12.08
CA PRO A 320 0.92 4.00 -11.33
C PRO A 320 0.93 3.67 -9.83
N GLU A 321 1.16 2.40 -9.47
CA GLU A 321 1.23 1.94 -8.08
C GLU A 321 2.46 2.47 -7.36
N ARG A 322 3.60 2.50 -8.04
CA ARG A 322 4.84 3.12 -7.51
C ARG A 322 4.66 4.61 -7.26
N VAL A 323 4.01 5.32 -8.20
CA VAL A 323 3.70 6.74 -8.05
C VAL A 323 2.77 6.97 -6.86
N GLU A 324 1.75 6.13 -6.69
CA GLU A 324 0.82 6.22 -5.56
C GLU A 324 1.52 5.95 -4.22
N LEU A 325 2.32 4.89 -4.13
CA LEU A 325 3.13 4.60 -2.93
C LEU A 325 4.06 5.78 -2.59
N PHE A 326 4.70 6.36 -3.59
CA PHE A 326 5.55 7.52 -3.41
C PHE A 326 4.80 8.74 -2.88
N LYS A 327 3.60 9.02 -3.41
CA LYS A 327 2.72 10.09 -2.90
C LYS A 327 2.34 9.85 -1.45
N ILE A 328 1.99 8.61 -1.08
CA ILE A 328 1.65 8.23 0.31
C ILE A 328 2.84 8.52 1.23
N ILE A 329 4.04 8.05 0.89
CA ILE A 329 5.25 8.25 1.70
C ILE A 329 5.55 9.74 1.89
N THR A 330 5.54 10.51 0.79
CA THR A 330 5.84 11.95 0.83
C THR A 330 4.80 12.72 1.64
N SER A 331 3.52 12.39 1.46
CA SER A 331 2.42 13.00 2.20
C SER A 331 2.49 12.66 3.68
N ALA A 332 2.78 11.40 4.05
CA ALA A 332 2.94 10.99 5.44
C ALA A 332 4.11 11.72 6.11
N GLN A 333 5.24 11.90 5.41
CA GLN A 333 6.37 12.66 5.91
C GLN A 333 6.01 14.13 6.17
N LEU A 334 5.30 14.77 5.25
CA LEU A 334 4.85 16.15 5.42
C LEU A 334 3.86 16.29 6.59
N LYS A 335 2.92 15.34 6.72
CA LYS A 335 1.96 15.30 7.82
C LYS A 335 2.65 15.14 9.17
N LEU A 336 3.65 14.25 9.27
CA LEU A 336 4.45 14.06 10.47
C LEU A 336 5.23 15.33 10.85
N GLN A 337 5.82 16.02 9.89
CA GLN A 337 6.55 17.27 10.12
C GLN A 337 5.65 18.40 10.63
N ASN A 338 4.40 18.45 10.14
CA ASN A 338 3.42 19.46 10.51
C ASN A 338 2.62 19.11 11.78
N GLY A 339 2.92 17.98 12.46
CA GLY A 339 2.17 17.56 13.65
C GLY A 339 0.76 17.01 13.35
N ALA A 340 0.44 16.72 12.09
CA ALA A 340 -0.84 16.15 11.68
C ALA A 340 -0.84 14.62 11.89
N TRP A 341 -0.90 14.19 13.15
CA TRP A 341 -0.68 12.81 13.60
C TRP A 341 -1.69 11.81 13.04
N SER A 342 -3.00 12.12 13.15
CA SER A 342 -4.05 11.25 12.61
C SER A 342 -3.97 11.11 11.10
N ASP A 343 -3.65 12.18 10.40
CA ASP A 343 -3.49 12.14 8.94
C ASP A 343 -2.28 11.28 8.54
N CYS A 344 -1.17 11.40 9.28
CA CYS A 344 0.01 10.56 9.07
C CYS A 344 -0.32 9.08 9.30
N LEU A 345 -0.99 8.75 10.41
CA LEU A 345 -1.44 7.39 10.71
C LEU A 345 -2.33 6.82 9.61
N ARG A 346 -3.34 7.58 9.15
CA ARG A 346 -4.23 7.13 8.07
C ARG A 346 -3.49 6.81 6.78
N LEU A 347 -2.46 7.60 6.45
CA LEU A 347 -1.62 7.33 5.29
C LEU A 347 -0.79 6.05 5.49
N LEU A 348 -0.19 5.86 6.67
CA LEU A 348 0.58 4.66 7.00
C LEU A 348 -0.30 3.40 7.13
N ASP A 349 -1.58 3.56 7.47
CA ASP A 349 -2.58 2.49 7.55
C ASP A 349 -3.32 2.24 6.23
N SER A 350 -2.99 2.96 5.17
CA SER A 350 -3.59 2.74 3.85
C SER A 350 -3.09 1.43 3.23
N TYR A 351 -3.70 1.04 2.11
CA TYR A 351 -3.48 -0.28 1.50
C TYR A 351 -2.00 -0.58 1.22
N TRP A 352 -1.30 0.28 0.50
CA TRP A 352 0.08 0.01 0.08
C TRP A 352 1.10 -0.09 1.23
N PRO A 353 1.12 0.81 2.23
CA PRO A 353 1.97 0.63 3.40
C PRO A 353 1.73 -0.68 4.12
N ARG A 354 0.47 -1.05 4.39
CA ARG A 354 0.13 -2.32 5.03
C ARG A 354 0.52 -3.53 4.19
N TYR A 355 0.33 -3.44 2.89
CA TYR A 355 0.74 -4.49 1.96
C TYR A 355 2.26 -4.72 2.02
N LEU A 356 3.07 -3.63 2.00
CA LEU A 356 4.51 -3.75 2.14
C LEU A 356 4.94 -4.24 3.53
N GLU A 357 4.23 -3.84 4.59
CA GLU A 357 4.49 -4.34 5.94
C GLU A 357 4.26 -5.85 6.06
N ALA A 358 3.28 -6.38 5.34
CA ALA A 358 2.94 -7.80 5.36
C ALA A 358 3.88 -8.67 4.48
N HIS A 359 4.36 -8.15 3.34
CA HIS A 359 5.02 -8.97 2.33
C HIS A 359 6.50 -8.62 2.07
N VAL A 360 7.01 -7.51 2.60
CA VAL A 360 8.43 -7.14 2.46
C VAL A 360 9.11 -7.22 3.81
N GLU A 361 9.86 -8.30 4.03
CA GLU A 361 10.69 -8.45 5.21
C GLU A 361 11.91 -7.54 5.13
N LEU A 362 12.27 -6.94 6.26
CA LEU A 362 13.46 -6.11 6.37
C LEU A 362 14.57 -6.87 7.10
N SER A 363 15.72 -6.97 6.49
CA SER A 363 16.90 -7.50 7.16
C SER A 363 17.40 -6.55 8.26
N ALA A 364 18.03 -7.12 9.30
CA ALA A 364 18.64 -6.32 10.36
C ALA A 364 19.69 -5.33 9.81
N ALA A 365 20.41 -5.71 8.74
CA ALA A 365 21.39 -4.85 8.08
C ALA A 365 20.74 -3.61 7.42
N GLN A 366 19.64 -3.80 6.70
CA GLN A 366 18.89 -2.69 6.08
C GLN A 366 18.35 -1.69 7.11
N LEU A 367 17.87 -2.19 8.25
CA LEU A 367 17.42 -1.34 9.36
C LEU A 367 18.58 -0.59 10.02
N ALA A 368 19.72 -1.23 10.23
CA ALA A 368 20.90 -0.62 10.84
C ALA A 368 21.51 0.46 9.95
N GLU A 369 21.61 0.23 8.64
CA GLU A 369 22.12 1.19 7.68
C GLU A 369 21.28 2.48 7.67
N ARG A 370 19.95 2.34 7.68
CA ARG A 370 19.05 3.50 7.72
C ARG A 370 19.16 4.28 9.03
N THR A 371 19.29 3.58 10.15
CA THR A 371 19.47 4.22 11.47
C THR A 371 20.78 5.00 11.52
N ALA A 372 21.84 4.50 10.92
CA ALA A 372 23.13 5.17 10.81
C ALA A 372 23.10 6.41 9.91
N GLN A 373 22.25 6.42 8.87
CA GLN A 373 22.06 7.53 7.94
C GLN A 373 21.12 8.63 8.48
N ARG A 374 20.44 8.39 9.60
CA ARG A 374 19.54 9.38 10.20
C ARG A 374 20.34 10.60 10.64
N PRO A 375 20.03 11.81 10.16
CA PRO A 375 20.69 13.02 10.66
C PRO A 375 20.45 13.09 12.16
N ARG A 376 21.51 13.22 12.92
CA ARG A 376 21.42 13.46 14.37
C ARG A 376 20.54 14.69 14.58
N PRO A 377 19.53 14.66 15.47
CA PRO A 377 18.71 15.83 15.70
C PRO A 377 19.62 17.00 16.02
N ALA A 378 19.58 18.03 15.20
CA ALA A 378 20.27 19.28 15.48
C ALA A 378 19.70 19.82 16.78
N ALA A 379 20.60 20.28 17.67
CA ALA A 379 20.21 21.03 18.86
C ALA A 379 19.21 22.14 18.47
N PRO A 380 18.24 22.50 19.32
CA PRO A 380 17.18 23.43 18.99
C PRO A 380 17.77 24.75 18.45
N ALA A 381 17.64 24.94 17.15
CA ALA A 381 18.02 26.14 16.45
C ALA A 381 16.90 27.16 16.54
N ALA A 382 17.30 28.46 16.65
CA ALA A 382 16.43 29.62 16.60
C ALA A 382 15.46 29.58 15.38
N PRO A 383 14.31 30.29 15.42
CA PRO A 383 13.24 30.19 14.44
C PRO A 383 13.75 30.46 13.02
N PRO A 384 13.34 29.63 12.03
CA PRO A 384 13.87 29.71 10.68
C PRO A 384 13.28 30.88 9.89
N ALA A 385 14.15 31.59 9.21
CA ALA A 385 13.82 32.37 8.02
C ALA A 385 13.30 31.41 6.93
N GLU A 386 12.38 31.88 6.11
CA GLU A 386 11.65 31.18 5.06
C GLU A 386 12.47 30.08 4.34
N ALA A 387 12.00 28.82 4.46
CA ALA A 387 12.66 27.66 3.90
C ALA A 387 12.27 27.46 2.43
N ASP A 388 13.29 27.35 1.60
CA ASP A 388 13.26 26.97 0.19
C ASP A 388 12.51 25.64 -0.04
N ARG A 389 11.30 25.70 -0.61
CA ARG A 389 10.44 24.56 -0.94
C ARG A 389 10.99 23.67 -2.06
N GLY A 390 12.09 24.06 -2.72
CA GLY A 390 12.70 23.31 -3.83
C GLY A 390 13.63 22.16 -3.43
N GLY A 391 14.17 22.16 -2.22
CA GLY A 391 15.21 21.22 -1.79
C GLY A 391 14.73 19.78 -1.56
N VAL A 392 13.47 19.58 -1.16
CA VAL A 392 12.91 18.26 -0.85
C VAL A 392 12.70 17.44 -2.11
N LEU A 393 12.16 18.03 -3.18
CA LEU A 393 11.93 17.35 -4.46
C LEU A 393 13.23 16.87 -5.14
N ARG A 394 14.30 17.66 -5.08
CA ARG A 394 15.62 17.26 -5.63
C ARG A 394 16.25 16.09 -4.89
N LYS A 395 16.10 16.02 -3.57
CA LYS A 395 16.67 14.94 -2.74
C LYS A 395 15.98 13.59 -2.99
N ILE A 396 14.70 13.63 -3.34
CA ILE A 396 13.88 12.43 -3.60
C ILE A 396 14.16 11.87 -4.99
N GLN A 397 14.38 12.71 -6.01
CA GLN A 397 14.75 12.28 -7.35
C GLN A 397 16.11 11.57 -7.41
N SER A 398 17.03 11.89 -6.50
CA SER A 398 18.34 11.21 -6.43
C SER A 398 18.28 9.80 -5.81
N TRP A 399 17.15 9.39 -5.26
CA TRP A 399 16.98 8.10 -4.60
C TRP A 399 16.39 7.01 -5.50
N LEU A 400 15.87 7.38 -6.68
CA LEU A 400 15.37 6.42 -7.64
C LEU A 400 16.52 6.02 -8.60
N PRO A 401 16.86 4.73 -8.70
CA PRO A 401 17.82 4.26 -9.67
C PRO A 401 17.39 4.69 -11.07
N SER A 402 18.35 5.12 -11.90
CA SER A 402 18.11 5.61 -13.27
C SER A 402 17.41 4.60 -14.20
N ARG A 403 17.26 3.34 -13.79
CA ARG A 403 16.49 2.30 -14.48
C ARG A 403 14.96 2.49 -14.42
N PHE A 404 14.45 3.41 -13.60
CA PHE A 404 13.02 3.68 -13.46
C PHE A 404 12.47 4.69 -14.48
N PHE A 405 13.33 5.31 -15.30
CA PHE A 405 12.94 6.35 -16.26
C PHE A 405 13.23 5.98 -17.72
N ARG A 406 13.34 4.69 -18.06
CA ARG A 406 13.40 4.23 -19.44
C ARG A 406 12.25 3.34 -19.81
#